data_83879aa1f1ac20ac24134630110c0ba5
#
_entry.id   83879aa1f1ac20ac24134630110c0ba5
#
_cell.length_a   1.000
_cell.length_b   1.000
_cell.length_c   1.000
_cell.angle_alpha   90.00
_cell.angle_beta   90.00
_cell.angle_gamma   90.00
#
_symmetry.space_group_name_H-M   'P 1'
#
loop_
_entity.id
_entity.type
_entity.pdbx_description
1 polymer ?
#
loop_
_entity_poly.entity_id
_entity_poly.type
_entity_poly.pdbx_seq_one_letter_code
_entity_poly.pdbx_strand_id
1 'polypeptide(L)'
;RGHLFKFDLQGKLEATVSLGEESKYHPGGMDYDGENLWISVAEYRPASHSIVYTVDPETLTATEVFRFDDHLGGVLRNPADGSIYGLSWGSQTLYRWTETEARRNPAQGYAKSKTGSDVDYQDCQRVTEQAMLCSGMGNLPIDSTHFLTIGGLELVELSTLEVMHKIRVSGAAPGGELLTRNPFWFEYDENLRGNFYFVPEDDQASLYHYAPARQ
;
A
#
# COMPACT_ATOMS: atom_id res chain seq x y z
N ARG A 1 -15.54 -11.26 -3.24
CA ARG A 1 -14.14 -11.40 -3.64
C ARG A 1 -13.60 -10.05 -4.07
N GLY A 2 -12.32 -9.79 -3.80
CA GLY A 2 -11.59 -8.68 -4.38
C GLY A 2 -11.22 -8.96 -5.84
N HIS A 3 -10.90 -7.91 -6.59
CA HIS A 3 -10.50 -8.04 -7.99
C HIS A 3 -9.24 -7.22 -8.25
N LEU A 4 -8.33 -7.77 -9.04
CA LEU A 4 -7.22 -7.05 -9.66
C LEU A 4 -7.54 -6.93 -11.15
N PHE A 5 -7.41 -5.72 -11.68
CA PHE A 5 -7.67 -5.40 -13.09
C PHE A 5 -6.37 -5.01 -13.78
N LYS A 6 -6.15 -5.52 -14.99
CA LYS A 6 -5.07 -5.10 -15.88
C LYS A 6 -5.64 -4.27 -17.01
N PHE A 7 -5.11 -3.06 -17.19
CA PHE A 7 -5.47 -2.14 -18.25
C PHE A 7 -4.28 -1.88 -19.16
N ASP A 8 -4.53 -1.60 -20.43
CA ASP A 8 -3.52 -1.02 -21.31
C ASP A 8 -3.31 0.48 -20.99
N LEU A 9 -2.28 1.09 -21.60
CA LEU A 9 -1.97 2.52 -21.43
C LEU A 9 -3.05 3.47 -21.98
N GLN A 10 -4.04 2.96 -22.70
CA GLN A 10 -5.20 3.70 -23.20
C GLN A 10 -6.42 3.55 -22.28
N GLY A 11 -6.27 2.84 -21.15
CA GLY A 11 -7.31 2.60 -20.16
C GLY A 11 -8.31 1.50 -20.54
N LYS A 12 -8.00 0.67 -21.54
CA LYS A 12 -8.84 -0.47 -21.92
C LYS A 12 -8.53 -1.65 -21.01
N LEU A 13 -9.57 -2.23 -20.41
CA LEU A 13 -9.45 -3.45 -19.61
C LEU A 13 -8.95 -4.63 -20.48
N GLU A 14 -7.83 -5.22 -20.11
CA GLU A 14 -7.23 -6.39 -20.76
C GLU A 14 -7.58 -7.69 -20.05
N ALA A 15 -7.52 -7.69 -18.72
CA ALA A 15 -7.76 -8.88 -17.93
C ALA A 15 -8.20 -8.56 -16.50
N THR A 16 -8.77 -9.57 -15.83
CA THR A 16 -9.20 -9.48 -14.42
C THR A 16 -8.91 -10.81 -13.72
N VAL A 17 -8.38 -10.72 -12.50
CA VAL A 17 -8.25 -11.88 -11.60
C VAL A 17 -9.00 -11.63 -10.30
N SER A 18 -9.72 -12.65 -9.81
CA SER A 18 -10.41 -12.60 -8.52
C SER A 18 -9.49 -13.13 -7.43
N LEU A 19 -9.38 -12.37 -6.35
CA LEU A 19 -8.58 -12.68 -5.17
C LEU A 19 -9.47 -12.82 -3.93
N GLY A 20 -8.96 -13.55 -2.94
CA GLY A 20 -9.65 -13.76 -1.68
C GLY A 20 -10.72 -14.85 -1.72
N GLU A 21 -11.30 -15.11 -0.58
CA GLU A 21 -12.32 -16.13 -0.36
C GLU A 21 -13.25 -15.72 0.78
N GLU A 22 -14.50 -16.16 0.75
CA GLU A 22 -15.49 -15.94 1.81
C GLU A 22 -15.55 -14.49 2.30
N SER A 23 -15.24 -14.26 3.59
CA SER A 23 -15.21 -12.93 4.22
C SER A 23 -13.96 -12.11 3.88
N LYS A 24 -12.93 -12.72 3.30
CA LYS A 24 -11.69 -12.06 2.85
C LYS A 24 -11.85 -11.59 1.41
N TYR A 25 -12.36 -10.38 1.23
CA TYR A 25 -12.70 -9.82 -0.07
C TYR A 25 -12.20 -8.38 -0.30
N HIS A 26 -11.52 -7.82 0.71
CA HIS A 26 -11.03 -6.45 0.67
C HIS A 26 -9.53 -6.45 0.32
N PRO A 27 -9.16 -6.17 -0.95
CA PRO A 27 -7.76 -6.01 -1.33
C PRO A 27 -7.19 -4.76 -0.67
N GLY A 28 -5.99 -4.89 -0.14
CA GLY A 28 -5.21 -3.78 0.36
C GLY A 28 -4.33 -3.12 -0.71
N GLY A 29 -3.38 -2.31 -0.26
CA GLY A 29 -2.32 -1.75 -1.09
C GLY A 29 -1.47 -2.83 -1.77
N MET A 30 -0.81 -2.45 -2.85
CA MET A 30 -0.08 -3.36 -3.72
C MET A 30 1.32 -2.81 -4.02
N ASP A 31 2.33 -3.68 -3.99
CA ASP A 31 3.69 -3.33 -4.40
C ASP A 31 4.24 -4.31 -5.45
N TYR A 32 5.23 -3.87 -6.23
CA TYR A 32 5.92 -4.67 -7.24
C TYR A 32 7.38 -4.85 -6.85
N ASP A 33 7.80 -6.09 -6.63
CA ASP A 33 9.17 -6.40 -6.19
C ASP A 33 10.20 -6.52 -7.31
N GLY A 34 9.78 -6.32 -8.56
CA GLY A 34 10.59 -6.50 -9.76
C GLY A 34 10.27 -7.80 -10.51
N GLU A 35 9.50 -8.69 -9.91
CA GLU A 35 9.07 -9.96 -10.49
C GLU A 35 7.56 -10.16 -10.35
N ASN A 36 7.03 -9.98 -9.15
CA ASN A 36 5.62 -10.20 -8.83
C ASN A 36 4.99 -8.99 -8.16
N LEU A 37 3.68 -8.84 -8.33
CA LEU A 37 2.85 -7.97 -7.51
C LEU A 37 2.57 -8.66 -6.18
N TRP A 38 2.73 -7.96 -5.06
CA TRP A 38 2.41 -8.40 -3.72
C TRP A 38 1.12 -7.75 -3.27
N ILE A 39 0.12 -8.52 -2.90
CA ILE A 39 -1.23 -8.05 -2.57
C ILE A 39 -1.74 -8.78 -1.34
N SER A 40 -2.24 -8.06 -0.35
CA SER A 40 -3.02 -8.63 0.75
C SER A 40 -4.52 -8.55 0.44
N VAL A 41 -5.28 -9.53 0.87
CA VAL A 41 -6.75 -9.51 0.82
C VAL A 41 -7.28 -9.89 2.19
N ALA A 42 -7.97 -8.95 2.84
CA ALA A 42 -8.40 -9.05 4.22
C ALA A 42 -9.94 -9.10 4.36
N GLU A 43 -10.41 -9.41 5.55
CA GLU A 43 -11.77 -9.05 5.97
C GLU A 43 -11.82 -7.54 6.24
N TYR A 44 -12.91 -6.86 5.88
CA TYR A 44 -13.05 -5.41 6.07
C TYR A 44 -13.41 -5.06 7.53
N ARG A 45 -12.48 -5.33 8.43
CA ARG A 45 -12.56 -4.99 9.86
C ARG A 45 -11.19 -5.12 10.54
N PRO A 46 -10.92 -4.37 11.64
CA PRO A 46 -9.70 -4.56 12.43
C PRO A 46 -9.66 -5.95 13.09
N ALA A 47 -8.46 -6.38 13.49
CA ALA A 47 -8.19 -7.66 14.17
C ALA A 47 -8.90 -8.84 13.49
N SER A 48 -8.67 -8.97 12.18
CA SER A 48 -9.34 -9.95 11.32
C SER A 48 -8.34 -10.95 10.73
N HIS A 49 -8.56 -11.40 9.50
CA HIS A 49 -7.68 -12.36 8.84
C HIS A 49 -7.37 -11.87 7.43
N SER A 50 -6.16 -12.16 6.97
CA SER A 50 -5.69 -11.82 5.65
C SER A 50 -5.08 -13.01 4.93
N ILE A 51 -5.13 -12.96 3.60
CA ILE A 51 -4.38 -13.83 2.70
C ILE A 51 -3.43 -12.94 1.90
N VAL A 52 -2.15 -13.30 1.86
CA VAL A 52 -1.16 -12.63 1.04
C VAL A 52 -0.91 -13.43 -0.22
N TYR A 53 -0.98 -12.76 -1.35
CA TYR A 53 -0.74 -13.31 -2.68
C TYR A 53 0.46 -12.66 -3.35
N THR A 54 1.16 -13.44 -4.17
CA THR A 54 1.91 -12.91 -5.31
C THR A 54 1.08 -13.09 -6.58
N VAL A 55 1.16 -12.12 -7.48
CA VAL A 55 0.52 -12.19 -8.79
C VAL A 55 1.55 -11.88 -9.86
N ASP A 56 1.72 -12.78 -10.80
CA ASP A 56 2.54 -12.57 -11.99
C ASP A 56 1.89 -11.49 -12.86
N PRO A 57 2.56 -10.36 -13.16
CA PRO A 57 1.95 -9.24 -13.87
C PRO A 57 1.64 -9.53 -15.34
N GLU A 58 2.29 -10.54 -15.95
CA GLU A 58 2.07 -10.90 -17.36
C GLU A 58 0.88 -11.84 -17.50
N THR A 59 0.83 -12.89 -16.69
CA THR A 59 -0.17 -13.95 -16.78
C THR A 59 -1.38 -13.73 -15.87
N LEU A 60 -1.29 -12.83 -14.91
CA LEU A 60 -2.21 -12.63 -13.78
C LEU A 60 -2.45 -13.90 -12.96
N THR A 61 -1.48 -14.80 -12.95
CA THR A 61 -1.53 -15.99 -12.11
C THR A 61 -1.29 -15.62 -10.66
N ALA A 62 -2.30 -15.81 -9.81
CA ALA A 62 -2.21 -15.54 -8.38
C ALA A 62 -1.76 -16.79 -7.61
N THR A 63 -0.79 -16.62 -6.72
CA THR A 63 -0.29 -17.68 -5.83
C THR A 63 -0.39 -17.22 -4.38
N GLU A 64 -1.06 -17.98 -3.52
CA GLU A 64 -1.10 -17.75 -2.08
C GLU A 64 0.30 -17.96 -1.49
N VAL A 65 0.78 -16.99 -0.71
CA VAL A 65 2.10 -17.04 -0.05
C VAL A 65 1.94 -17.46 1.41
N PHE A 66 1.07 -16.75 2.15
CA PHE A 66 0.74 -17.08 3.54
C PHE A 66 -0.58 -16.45 3.98
N ARG A 67 -1.08 -16.91 5.14
CA ARG A 67 -2.24 -16.35 5.84
C ARG A 67 -1.79 -15.72 7.14
N PHE A 68 -2.46 -14.66 7.56
CA PHE A 68 -2.13 -13.93 8.77
C PHE A 68 -3.37 -13.59 9.59
N ASP A 69 -3.23 -13.68 10.93
CA ASP A 69 -4.31 -13.47 11.89
C ASP A 69 -4.40 -12.00 12.31
N ASP A 70 -4.35 -11.11 11.34
CA ASP A 70 -4.71 -9.70 11.45
C ASP A 70 -5.10 -9.16 10.06
N HIS A 71 -5.76 -7.98 10.05
CA HIS A 71 -6.00 -7.24 8.83
C HIS A 71 -4.69 -6.69 8.29
N LEU A 72 -4.31 -7.08 7.07
CA LEU A 72 -3.23 -6.46 6.34
C LEU A 72 -3.78 -5.52 5.27
N GLY A 73 -3.66 -4.21 5.50
CA GLY A 73 -4.09 -3.15 4.58
C GLY A 73 -3.12 -2.89 3.44
N GLY A 74 -1.96 -3.51 3.45
CA GLY A 74 -0.94 -3.47 2.41
C GLY A 74 0.19 -4.41 2.73
N VAL A 75 0.89 -4.86 1.70
CA VAL A 75 2.05 -5.75 1.81
C VAL A 75 3.07 -5.41 0.73
N LEU A 76 4.36 -5.45 1.08
CA LEU A 76 5.46 -5.29 0.13
C LEU A 76 6.59 -6.27 0.45
N ARG A 77 7.45 -6.51 -0.54
CA ARG A 77 8.64 -7.34 -0.39
C ARG A 77 9.90 -6.56 -0.76
N ASN A 78 10.95 -6.67 0.04
CA ASN A 78 12.27 -6.19 -0.31
C ASN A 78 13.06 -7.31 -0.99
N PRO A 79 13.33 -7.27 -2.30
CA PRO A 79 14.06 -8.33 -3.00
C PRO A 79 15.54 -8.39 -2.60
N ALA A 80 16.12 -7.33 -2.02
CA ALA A 80 17.52 -7.30 -1.64
C ALA A 80 17.86 -8.28 -0.51
N ASP A 81 16.92 -8.51 0.43
CA ASP A 81 17.11 -9.40 1.58
C ASP A 81 15.98 -10.43 1.76
N GLY A 82 14.95 -10.36 0.92
CA GLY A 82 13.76 -11.22 0.99
C GLY A 82 12.79 -10.90 2.11
N SER A 83 12.99 -9.80 2.85
CA SER A 83 12.07 -9.38 3.90
C SER A 83 10.72 -8.96 3.33
N ILE A 84 9.65 -9.36 4.03
CA ILE A 84 8.26 -9.00 3.71
C ILE A 84 7.76 -8.06 4.79
N TYR A 85 7.01 -7.03 4.39
CA TYR A 85 6.45 -6.03 5.29
C TYR A 85 4.95 -5.98 5.13
N GLY A 86 4.23 -5.67 6.22
CA GLY A 86 2.77 -5.56 6.22
C GLY A 86 2.29 -4.41 7.10
N LEU A 87 1.09 -3.92 6.82
CA LEU A 87 0.43 -2.83 7.53
C LEU A 87 -0.89 -3.34 8.11
N SER A 88 -1.14 -3.15 9.42
CA SER A 88 -2.43 -3.50 9.99
C SER A 88 -3.54 -2.50 9.60
N TRP A 89 -4.77 -2.76 10.03
CA TRP A 89 -5.89 -1.81 9.91
C TRP A 89 -5.52 -0.42 10.46
N GLY A 90 -5.74 0.63 9.65
CA GLY A 90 -5.33 2.00 10.00
C GLY A 90 -3.82 2.12 10.22
N SER A 91 -3.03 1.18 9.71
CA SER A 91 -1.58 1.10 9.85
C SER A 91 -1.05 1.27 11.30
N GLN A 92 -1.84 0.85 12.30
CA GLN A 92 -1.45 0.99 13.72
C GLN A 92 -0.25 0.14 14.08
N THR A 93 -0.07 -1.00 13.39
CA THR A 93 1.07 -1.90 13.52
C THR A 93 1.72 -2.12 12.18
N LEU A 94 3.04 -2.03 12.15
CA LEU A 94 3.87 -2.41 11.01
C LEU A 94 4.50 -3.76 11.33
N TYR A 95 4.42 -4.68 10.36
CA TYR A 95 4.97 -6.03 10.47
C TYR A 95 6.18 -6.20 9.57
N ARG A 96 7.10 -7.07 9.98
CA ARG A 96 8.21 -7.55 9.17
C ARG A 96 8.42 -9.05 9.37
N TRP A 97 8.60 -9.76 8.29
CA TRP A 97 8.91 -11.18 8.25
C TRP A 97 10.13 -11.44 7.37
N THR A 98 10.92 -12.43 7.72
CA THR A 98 11.72 -13.14 6.73
C THR A 98 10.77 -14.00 5.87
N GLU A 99 11.18 -14.37 4.66
CA GLU A 99 10.37 -15.25 3.81
C GLU A 99 10.07 -16.60 4.49
N THR A 100 11.01 -17.11 5.28
CA THR A 100 10.82 -18.36 6.04
C THR A 100 9.76 -18.21 7.14
N GLU A 101 9.76 -17.13 7.89
CA GLU A 101 8.75 -16.85 8.92
C GLU A 101 7.36 -16.69 8.28
N ALA A 102 7.26 -15.88 7.23
CA ALA A 102 6.01 -15.68 6.51
C ALA A 102 5.38 -17.01 6.05
N ARG A 103 6.17 -17.91 5.46
CA ARG A 103 5.67 -19.19 4.93
C ARG A 103 5.44 -20.26 5.97
N ARG A 104 6.18 -20.27 7.09
CA ARG A 104 6.11 -21.38 8.06
C ARG A 104 5.35 -21.03 9.33
N ASN A 105 5.55 -19.83 9.84
CA ASN A 105 4.90 -19.36 11.07
C ASN A 105 4.83 -17.82 11.09
N PRO A 106 3.91 -17.21 10.36
CA PRO A 106 3.81 -15.75 10.26
C PRO A 106 3.52 -15.06 11.60
N ALA A 107 3.02 -15.79 12.61
CA ALA A 107 2.86 -15.26 13.97
C ALA A 107 4.19 -14.90 14.67
N GLN A 108 5.33 -15.38 14.16
CA GLN A 108 6.67 -15.05 14.65
C GLN A 108 7.28 -13.78 14.03
N GLY A 109 6.58 -13.15 13.11
CA GLY A 109 7.02 -11.89 12.51
C GLY A 109 7.24 -10.80 13.55
N TYR A 110 8.19 -9.92 13.28
CA TYR A 110 8.40 -8.73 14.09
C TYR A 110 7.23 -7.76 13.90
N ALA A 111 6.68 -7.25 15.00
CA ALA A 111 5.60 -6.26 15.01
C ALA A 111 6.03 -5.00 15.76
N LYS A 112 5.78 -3.85 15.19
CA LYS A 112 6.04 -2.54 15.79
C LYS A 112 4.81 -1.65 15.70
N SER A 113 4.39 -1.09 16.84
CA SER A 113 3.37 -0.04 16.82
C SER A 113 3.89 1.18 16.05
N LYS A 114 3.11 1.67 15.13
CA LYS A 114 3.44 2.86 14.36
C LYS A 114 3.48 4.08 15.27
N THR A 115 4.59 4.77 15.27
CA THR A 115 4.81 6.00 16.05
C THR A 115 5.32 7.11 15.17
N GLY A 116 5.03 8.36 15.56
CA GLY A 116 5.52 9.52 14.84
C GLY A 116 4.90 9.76 13.46
N SER A 117 3.86 9.03 13.07
CA SER A 117 3.12 9.23 11.83
C SER A 117 1.98 10.22 12.01
N ASP A 118 1.68 10.99 10.95
CA ASP A 118 0.54 11.92 10.90
C ASP A 118 -0.64 11.35 10.10
N VAL A 119 -0.45 10.23 9.41
CA VAL A 119 -1.46 9.63 8.51
C VAL A 119 -1.62 8.13 8.73
N ASP A 120 -2.81 7.63 8.48
CA ASP A 120 -3.11 6.20 8.36
C ASP A 120 -2.79 5.76 6.94
N TYR A 121 -1.82 4.86 6.80
CA TYR A 121 -1.36 4.42 5.49
C TYR A 121 -2.43 3.58 4.78
N GLN A 122 -2.72 3.97 3.55
CA GLN A 122 -3.57 3.22 2.63
C GLN A 122 -2.74 2.29 1.74
N ASP A 123 -1.48 2.65 1.51
CA ASP A 123 -0.54 1.87 0.72
C ASP A 123 0.89 2.25 1.06
N CYS A 124 1.82 1.31 0.89
CA CYS A 124 3.25 1.55 0.96
C CYS A 124 3.95 0.81 -0.16
N GLN A 125 4.96 1.46 -0.75
CA GLN A 125 5.78 0.90 -1.80
C GLN A 125 7.26 0.98 -1.44
N ARG A 126 8.01 -0.05 -1.78
CA ARG A 126 9.46 -0.01 -1.65
C ARG A 126 10.04 0.96 -2.69
N VAL A 127 10.73 1.99 -2.23
CA VAL A 127 11.38 2.98 -3.12
C VAL A 127 12.89 2.83 -3.19
N THR A 128 13.49 2.23 -2.17
CA THR A 128 14.91 1.82 -2.15
C THR A 128 15.06 0.51 -1.37
N GLU A 129 16.26 -0.06 -1.32
CA GLU A 129 16.56 -1.23 -0.47
C GLU A 129 16.39 -0.93 1.03
N GLN A 130 16.45 0.33 1.44
CA GLN A 130 16.40 0.76 2.83
C GLN A 130 15.09 1.42 3.24
N ALA A 131 14.22 1.80 2.27
CA ALA A 131 13.06 2.62 2.57
C ALA A 131 11.82 2.25 1.74
N MET A 132 10.67 2.38 2.38
CA MET A 132 9.36 2.40 1.73
C MET A 132 8.74 3.79 1.83
N LEU A 133 7.98 4.17 0.81
CA LEU A 133 7.16 5.37 0.79
C LEU A 133 5.71 4.95 1.00
N CYS A 134 5.07 5.53 1.99
CA CYS A 134 3.69 5.24 2.35
C CYS A 134 2.79 6.45 2.07
N SER A 135 1.62 6.22 1.51
CA SER A 135 0.57 7.23 1.32
C SER A 135 -0.59 7.00 2.27
N GLY A 136 -1.24 8.08 2.70
CA GLY A 136 -2.38 7.95 3.58
C GLY A 136 -3.08 9.25 3.90
N MET A 137 -4.05 9.17 4.82
CA MET A 137 -4.79 10.32 5.34
C MET A 137 -4.73 10.37 6.85
N GLY A 138 -4.75 11.58 7.39
CA GLY A 138 -4.82 11.81 8.82
C GLY A 138 -5.83 12.87 9.18
N ASN A 139 -6.26 12.86 10.44
CA ASN A 139 -7.16 13.86 11.00
C ASN A 139 -6.38 14.74 11.97
N LEU A 140 -6.14 15.98 11.57
CA LEU A 140 -5.54 16.99 12.43
C LEU A 140 -6.65 17.60 13.30
N PRO A 141 -6.65 17.39 14.63
CA PRO A 141 -7.66 17.97 15.49
C PRO A 141 -7.52 19.49 15.54
N ILE A 142 -8.62 20.21 15.34
CA ILE A 142 -8.72 21.67 15.52
C ILE A 142 -9.20 21.97 16.94
N ASP A 143 -10.20 21.22 17.39
CA ASP A 143 -10.74 21.24 18.76
C ASP A 143 -11.31 19.86 19.13
N SER A 144 -12.08 19.76 20.20
CA SER A 144 -12.66 18.49 20.68
C SER A 144 -13.71 17.88 19.75
N THR A 145 -14.22 18.61 18.77
CA THR A 145 -15.31 18.21 17.88
C THR A 145 -14.96 18.38 16.39
N HIS A 146 -13.96 19.18 16.06
CA HIS A 146 -13.58 19.49 14.68
C HIS A 146 -12.17 18.98 14.38
N PHE A 147 -12.02 18.48 13.19
CA PHE A 147 -10.71 18.07 12.64
C PHE A 147 -10.60 18.45 11.18
N LEU A 148 -9.38 18.64 10.73
CA LEU A 148 -9.03 18.80 9.31
C LEU A 148 -8.44 17.50 8.81
N THR A 149 -9.08 16.89 7.81
CA THR A 149 -8.50 15.73 7.12
C THR A 149 -7.38 16.20 6.19
N ILE A 150 -6.21 15.61 6.33
CA ILE A 150 -5.02 15.90 5.55
C ILE A 150 -4.54 14.67 4.81
N GLY A 151 -4.00 14.86 3.62
CA GLY A 151 -3.25 13.83 2.90
C GLY A 151 -1.77 13.91 3.21
N GLY A 152 -1.06 12.80 3.08
CA GLY A 152 0.37 12.76 3.30
C GLY A 152 1.07 11.59 2.67
N LEU A 153 2.38 11.80 2.44
CA LEU A 153 3.35 10.76 2.10
C LEU A 153 4.38 10.72 3.22
N GLU A 154 4.75 9.53 3.64
CA GLU A 154 5.79 9.32 4.65
C GLU A 154 6.83 8.32 4.18
N LEU A 155 8.10 8.72 4.28
CA LEU A 155 9.22 7.83 4.03
C LEU A 155 9.56 7.09 5.33
N VAL A 156 9.53 5.76 5.27
CA VAL A 156 9.74 4.88 6.43
C VAL A 156 10.98 4.02 6.19
N GLU A 157 11.87 3.96 7.17
CA GLU A 157 13.05 3.11 7.16
C GLU A 157 12.66 1.64 7.36
N LEU A 158 13.07 0.75 6.46
CA LEU A 158 12.70 -0.67 6.51
C LEU A 158 13.34 -1.43 7.68
N SER A 159 14.53 -1.04 8.12
CA SER A 159 15.24 -1.72 9.20
C SER A 159 14.62 -1.48 10.57
N THR A 160 14.14 -0.27 10.82
CA THR A 160 13.60 0.19 12.11
C THR A 160 12.09 0.36 12.11
N LEU A 161 11.46 0.46 10.94
CA LEU A 161 10.05 0.85 10.73
C LEU A 161 9.73 2.22 11.35
N GLU A 162 10.67 3.15 11.28
CA GLU A 162 10.50 4.53 11.76
C GLU A 162 10.28 5.51 10.62
N VAL A 163 9.45 6.52 10.88
CA VAL A 163 9.21 7.60 9.92
C VAL A 163 10.43 8.50 9.85
N MET A 164 11.05 8.57 8.67
CA MET A 164 12.22 9.42 8.39
C MET A 164 11.82 10.82 7.94
N HIS A 165 10.85 10.90 7.02
CA HIS A 165 10.39 12.15 6.43
C HIS A 165 8.88 12.12 6.21
N LYS A 166 8.26 13.31 6.30
CA LYS A 166 6.84 13.53 6.08
C LYS A 166 6.63 14.60 5.04
N ILE A 167 5.72 14.35 4.11
CA ILE A 167 5.35 15.27 3.04
C ILE A 167 3.83 15.44 3.10
N ARG A 168 3.34 16.65 3.33
CA ARG A 168 1.91 16.93 3.25
C ARG A 168 1.48 17.03 1.80
N VAL A 169 0.39 16.34 1.47
CA VAL A 169 -0.22 16.35 0.15
C VAL A 169 -1.60 16.97 0.27
N SER A 170 -1.74 18.21 -0.21
CA SER A 170 -3.02 18.94 -0.18
C SER A 170 -3.81 18.83 -1.48
N GLY A 171 -3.30 18.09 -2.46
CA GLY A 171 -3.99 17.86 -3.72
C GLY A 171 -5.23 16.99 -3.53
N ALA A 172 -6.29 17.33 -4.27
CA ALA A 172 -7.52 16.57 -4.32
C ALA A 172 -8.00 16.37 -5.77
N ALA A 173 -8.78 15.32 -5.99
CA ALA A 173 -9.53 15.11 -7.21
C ALA A 173 -10.63 16.19 -7.35
N PRO A 174 -11.23 16.39 -8.55
CA PRO A 174 -12.31 17.36 -8.75
C PRO A 174 -13.53 17.13 -7.84
N GLY A 175 -13.76 15.89 -7.39
CA GLY A 175 -14.80 15.53 -6.42
C GLY A 175 -14.51 15.93 -4.98
N GLY A 176 -13.26 16.29 -4.68
CA GLY A 176 -12.80 16.67 -3.34
C GLY A 176 -12.07 15.56 -2.58
N GLU A 177 -11.94 14.37 -3.15
CA GLU A 177 -11.18 13.25 -2.58
C GLU A 177 -9.69 13.56 -2.55
N LEU A 178 -9.05 13.43 -1.39
CA LEU A 178 -7.60 13.63 -1.26
C LEU A 178 -6.85 12.60 -2.10
N LEU A 179 -5.80 13.03 -2.82
CA LEU A 179 -5.02 12.15 -3.70
C LEU A 179 -4.48 10.92 -2.99
N THR A 180 -4.12 11.03 -1.72
CA THR A 180 -3.56 9.95 -0.91
C THR A 180 -4.60 9.09 -0.18
N ARG A 181 -5.88 9.20 -0.55
CA ARG A 181 -6.99 8.46 0.06
C ARG A 181 -6.94 6.96 -0.26
N ASN A 182 -6.52 6.60 -1.45
CA ASN A 182 -6.44 5.23 -1.96
C ASN A 182 -5.01 4.87 -2.30
N PRO A 183 -4.73 3.61 -2.67
CA PRO A 183 -3.41 3.19 -3.12
C PRO A 183 -2.84 4.09 -4.22
N PHE A 184 -1.53 4.18 -4.26
CA PHE A 184 -0.79 4.99 -5.22
C PHE A 184 0.32 4.18 -5.86
N TRP A 185 0.95 4.74 -6.91
CA TRP A 185 2.19 4.21 -7.46
C TRP A 185 3.23 5.32 -7.55
N PHE A 186 4.49 4.94 -7.29
CA PHE A 186 5.66 5.83 -7.40
C PHE A 186 6.74 5.15 -8.22
N GLU A 187 7.35 5.88 -9.12
CA GLU A 187 8.51 5.43 -9.88
C GLU A 187 9.49 6.58 -10.13
N TYR A 188 10.74 6.24 -10.39
CA TYR A 188 11.72 7.21 -10.89
C TYR A 188 11.71 7.25 -12.41
N ASP A 189 11.78 8.45 -12.98
CA ASP A 189 12.07 8.63 -14.41
C ASP A 189 13.57 8.39 -14.69
N GLU A 190 13.96 8.44 -15.98
CA GLU A 190 15.35 8.29 -16.42
C GLU A 190 16.34 9.30 -15.83
N ASN A 191 15.83 10.42 -15.29
CA ASN A 191 16.61 11.47 -14.62
C ASN A 191 16.54 11.37 -13.09
N LEU A 192 16.08 10.25 -12.53
CA LEU A 192 15.89 9.98 -11.11
C LEU A 192 14.92 10.96 -10.44
N ARG A 193 13.94 11.51 -11.18
CA ARG A 193 12.86 12.33 -10.63
C ARG A 193 11.65 11.45 -10.39
N GLY A 194 10.98 11.67 -9.25
CA GLY A 194 9.81 10.88 -8.87
C GLY A 194 8.56 11.23 -9.68
N ASN A 195 7.90 10.21 -10.20
CA ASN A 195 6.55 10.30 -10.76
C ASN A 195 5.58 9.64 -9.81
N PHE A 196 4.45 10.26 -9.57
CA PHE A 196 3.39 9.76 -8.69
C PHE A 196 2.11 9.54 -9.48
N TYR A 197 1.46 8.44 -9.22
CA TYR A 197 0.17 8.08 -9.82
C TYR A 197 -0.81 7.81 -8.69
N PHE A 198 -1.96 8.50 -8.71
CA PHE A 198 -3.00 8.38 -7.69
C PHE A 198 -4.33 8.02 -8.32
N VAL A 199 -5.14 7.23 -7.61
CA VAL A 199 -6.51 6.86 -7.98
C VAL A 199 -7.40 7.09 -6.76
N PRO A 200 -7.72 8.36 -6.42
CA PRO A 200 -8.37 8.70 -5.15
C PRO A 200 -9.86 8.39 -5.08
N GLU A 201 -10.54 8.25 -6.23
CA GLU A 201 -11.97 7.96 -6.26
C GLU A 201 -12.24 6.46 -6.14
N ASP A 202 -13.36 6.07 -5.49
CA ASP A 202 -13.75 4.67 -5.34
C ASP A 202 -14.44 4.13 -6.60
N ASP A 203 -15.38 4.92 -7.17
CA ASP A 203 -16.13 4.59 -8.38
C ASP A 203 -15.84 5.63 -9.47
N GLN A 204 -15.89 5.25 -10.72
CA GLN A 204 -15.61 6.12 -11.87
C GLN A 204 -14.26 6.86 -11.72
N ALA A 205 -13.28 6.12 -11.25
CA ALA A 205 -11.98 6.64 -10.88
C ALA A 205 -11.18 7.13 -12.09
N SER A 206 -10.35 8.15 -11.84
CA SER A 206 -9.36 8.67 -12.79
C SER A 206 -7.95 8.42 -12.27
N LEU A 207 -7.03 8.16 -13.19
CA LEU A 207 -5.61 8.09 -12.87
C LEU A 207 -5.00 9.50 -12.95
N TYR A 208 -4.49 9.99 -11.83
CA TYR A 208 -3.81 11.29 -11.74
C TYR A 208 -2.30 11.08 -11.72
N HIS A 209 -1.62 11.62 -12.74
CA HIS A 209 -0.16 11.58 -12.83
C HIS A 209 0.44 12.93 -12.43
N TYR A 210 1.34 12.90 -11.46
CA TYR A 210 2.11 14.04 -11.01
C TYR A 210 3.60 13.80 -11.27
N ALA A 211 4.18 14.64 -12.11
CA ALA A 211 5.61 14.66 -12.39
C ALA A 211 6.22 15.98 -11.88
N PRO A 212 7.52 15.99 -11.52
CA PRO A 212 8.21 17.24 -11.18
C PRO A 212 8.15 18.23 -12.34
N ALA A 213 7.90 19.49 -12.02
CA ALA A 213 7.92 20.56 -13.02
C ALA A 213 9.28 20.59 -13.74
N ARG A 214 9.28 20.72 -15.06
CA ARG A 214 10.50 20.99 -15.82
C ARG A 214 10.99 22.38 -15.42
N GLN A 215 12.19 22.44 -14.86
CA GLN A 215 12.88 23.71 -14.61
C GLN A 215 13.47 24.24 -15.90
#